data_d977be3ff5b1c5dbcca30bce7fda62a6
#
_entry.id   d977be3ff5b1c5dbcca30bce7fda62a6
#
_cell.length_a   1.000
_cell.length_b   1.000
_cell.length_c   1.000
_cell.angle_alpha   90.00
_cell.angle_beta   90.00
_cell.angle_gamma   90.00
#
_symmetry.space_group_name_H-M   'P 1'
#
loop_
_entity.id
_entity.type
_entity.pdbx_description
1 polymer ?
#
loop_
_entity_poly.entity_id
_entity_poly.type
_entity_poly.pdbx_seq_one_letter_code
_entity_poly.pdbx_strand_id
1 'polypeptide(L)'
;MENEVIKEKKKMSLAKKIILGIILAVILAIVSFVIYEVATVNNTYYIGQKNLQIPIFVYHDIVEDKSQIEYDYMQTTADQFEKQIAGLMKLGYKPITYQDLVDYKDGKKAISKWSCIITFDDGYTGVYKYAYEIAKKYNIPMTSFLIDDCVGIPGYYTWDEAREMHDSGLISIYSHGLTHARYNEVSKEELVAQTEKAYENLKTNLNDQNLLKVFTYPYGLYTEEERVALADAGFVQNLTDNRINLSDRLEL
;
A
#
# COMPACT_ATOMS: atom_id res chain seq x y z
N MET A 1 -17.03 -57.93 -56.56
CA MET A 1 -17.59 -58.22 -55.23
C MET A 1 -16.60 -57.66 -54.24
N GLU A 2 -16.82 -56.41 -53.87
CA GLU A 2 -16.03 -55.70 -52.84
C GLU A 2 -16.56 -56.08 -51.47
N ASN A 3 -15.73 -56.70 -50.66
CA ASN A 3 -16.04 -56.93 -49.26
C ASN A 3 -15.78 -55.67 -48.45
N GLU A 4 -16.78 -54.88 -48.15
CA GLU A 4 -16.72 -53.82 -47.15
C GLU A 4 -16.59 -54.45 -45.76
N VAL A 5 -15.40 -54.38 -45.19
CA VAL A 5 -15.13 -54.69 -43.79
C VAL A 5 -15.61 -53.54 -42.95
N ILE A 6 -16.87 -53.61 -42.46
CA ILE A 6 -17.40 -52.69 -41.46
C ILE A 6 -16.66 -52.94 -40.13
N LYS A 7 -15.71 -52.05 -39.78
CA LYS A 7 -15.07 -52.02 -38.44
C LYS A 7 -16.11 -51.60 -37.42
N GLU A 8 -16.67 -52.53 -36.67
CA GLU A 8 -17.50 -52.25 -35.51
C GLU A 8 -16.69 -51.49 -34.50
N LYS A 9 -17.05 -50.20 -34.29
CA LYS A 9 -16.48 -49.37 -33.18
C LYS A 9 -16.93 -49.97 -31.83
N LYS A 10 -16.07 -50.73 -31.21
CA LYS A 10 -16.29 -51.31 -29.88
C LYS A 10 -16.59 -50.18 -28.87
N LYS A 11 -17.84 -50.08 -28.42
CA LYS A 11 -18.24 -49.07 -27.42
C LYS A 11 -17.48 -49.34 -26.10
N MET A 12 -16.85 -48.29 -25.59
CA MET A 12 -16.12 -48.36 -24.32
C MET A 12 -17.06 -48.66 -23.16
N SER A 13 -16.69 -49.59 -22.27
CA SER A 13 -17.51 -49.96 -21.11
C SER A 13 -17.71 -48.79 -20.17
N LEU A 14 -18.81 -48.78 -19.39
CA LEU A 14 -19.09 -47.71 -18.41
C LEU A 14 -17.93 -47.53 -17.41
N ALA A 15 -17.35 -48.60 -16.91
CA ALA A 15 -16.19 -48.54 -16.01
C ALA A 15 -15.00 -47.84 -16.65
N LYS A 16 -14.68 -48.10 -17.92
CA LYS A 16 -13.60 -47.41 -18.63
C LYS A 16 -13.89 -45.92 -18.82
N LYS A 17 -15.14 -45.53 -19.05
CA LYS A 17 -15.53 -44.10 -19.14
C LYS A 17 -15.37 -43.39 -17.82
N ILE A 18 -15.76 -44.03 -16.70
CA ILE A 18 -15.60 -43.50 -15.35
C ILE A 18 -14.09 -43.31 -15.03
N ILE A 19 -13.28 -44.34 -15.28
CA ILE A 19 -11.83 -44.26 -15.05
C ILE A 19 -11.20 -43.16 -15.88
N LEU A 20 -11.56 -43.04 -17.16
CA LEU A 20 -11.05 -41.96 -18.01
C LEU A 20 -11.48 -40.55 -17.52
N GLY A 21 -12.73 -40.44 -17.04
CA GLY A 21 -13.23 -39.19 -16.43
C GLY A 21 -12.46 -38.82 -15.17
N ILE A 22 -12.13 -39.77 -14.29
CA ILE A 22 -11.32 -39.53 -13.10
C ILE A 22 -9.90 -39.11 -13.50
N ILE A 23 -9.28 -39.80 -14.44
CA ILE A 23 -7.94 -39.47 -14.93
C ILE A 23 -7.91 -38.01 -15.48
N LEU A 24 -8.92 -37.66 -16.29
CA LEU A 24 -9.02 -36.32 -16.85
C LEU A 24 -9.20 -35.26 -15.77
N ALA A 25 -10.04 -35.52 -14.76
CA ALA A 25 -10.22 -34.60 -13.63
C ALA A 25 -8.94 -34.39 -12.82
N VAL A 26 -8.18 -35.46 -12.57
CA VAL A 26 -6.86 -35.36 -11.90
C VAL A 26 -5.85 -34.58 -12.73
N ILE A 27 -5.80 -34.83 -14.04
CA ILE A 27 -4.91 -34.06 -14.93
C ILE A 27 -5.27 -32.57 -14.92
N LEU A 28 -6.57 -32.23 -15.01
CA LEU A 28 -7.03 -30.83 -14.95
C LEU A 28 -6.68 -30.18 -13.61
N ALA A 29 -6.82 -30.89 -12.51
CA ALA A 29 -6.44 -30.39 -11.19
C ALA A 29 -4.93 -30.12 -11.09
N ILE A 30 -4.08 -31.04 -11.61
CA ILE A 30 -2.63 -30.86 -11.65
C ILE A 30 -2.25 -29.69 -12.55
N VAL A 31 -2.84 -29.57 -13.73
CA VAL A 31 -2.58 -28.44 -14.66
C VAL A 31 -2.98 -27.11 -14.02
N SER A 32 -4.16 -27.05 -13.38
CA SER A 32 -4.63 -25.86 -12.67
C SER A 32 -3.69 -25.47 -11.53
N PHE A 33 -3.21 -26.45 -10.77
CA PHE A 33 -2.25 -26.24 -9.70
C PHE A 33 -0.92 -25.71 -10.24
N VAL A 34 -0.38 -26.31 -11.29
CA VAL A 34 0.87 -25.84 -11.92
C VAL A 34 0.72 -24.42 -12.49
N ILE A 35 -0.42 -24.10 -13.14
CA ILE A 35 -0.70 -22.75 -13.62
C ILE A 35 -0.77 -21.77 -12.46
N TYR A 36 -1.42 -22.14 -11.36
CA TYR A 36 -1.49 -21.31 -10.14
C TYR A 36 -0.10 -21.06 -9.56
N GLU A 37 0.73 -22.08 -9.39
CA GLU A 37 2.09 -21.96 -8.88
C GLU A 37 2.96 -21.07 -9.79
N VAL A 38 2.94 -21.31 -11.11
CA VAL A 38 3.71 -20.50 -12.08
C VAL A 38 3.24 -19.05 -12.07
N ALA A 39 1.92 -18.80 -11.99
CA ALA A 39 1.39 -17.44 -11.91
C ALA A 39 1.80 -16.75 -10.60
N THR A 40 1.76 -17.47 -9.49
CA THR A 40 2.17 -16.95 -8.17
C THR A 40 3.66 -16.60 -8.18
N VAL A 41 4.50 -17.51 -8.67
CA VAL A 41 5.96 -17.31 -8.81
C VAL A 41 6.27 -16.08 -9.66
N ASN A 42 5.60 -15.90 -10.81
CA ASN A 42 5.86 -14.79 -11.72
C ASN A 42 5.34 -13.43 -11.19
N ASN A 43 4.39 -13.44 -10.25
CA ASN A 43 3.74 -12.24 -9.72
C ASN A 43 4.15 -11.88 -8.28
N THR A 44 5.20 -12.51 -7.77
CA THR A 44 5.67 -12.29 -6.39
C THR A 44 7.11 -11.84 -6.41
N TYR A 45 7.43 -10.85 -5.58
CA TYR A 45 8.81 -10.54 -5.23
C TYR A 45 9.28 -11.54 -4.18
N TYR A 46 10.37 -12.25 -4.49
CA TYR A 46 10.99 -13.17 -3.54
C TYR A 46 11.79 -12.42 -2.50
N ILE A 47 11.83 -12.97 -1.30
CA ILE A 47 12.67 -12.49 -0.21
C ILE A 47 14.11 -12.31 -0.70
N GLY A 48 14.68 -11.12 -0.44
CA GLY A 48 16.03 -10.75 -0.86
C GLY A 48 16.18 -10.26 -2.30
N GLN A 49 15.11 -10.17 -3.09
CA GLN A 49 15.16 -9.53 -4.40
C GLN A 49 15.39 -8.02 -4.23
N LYS A 50 16.38 -7.48 -4.94
CA LYS A 50 16.66 -6.05 -5.01
C LYS A 50 15.81 -5.40 -6.12
N ASN A 51 15.70 -4.08 -6.09
CA ASN A 51 14.98 -3.27 -7.10
C ASN A 51 13.47 -3.57 -7.15
N LEU A 52 12.79 -3.46 -6.01
CA LEU A 52 11.33 -3.47 -5.96
C LEU A 52 10.77 -2.27 -6.74
N GLN A 53 9.69 -2.52 -7.48
CA GLN A 53 8.94 -1.47 -8.17
C GLN A 53 7.53 -1.42 -7.59
N ILE A 54 7.36 -0.65 -6.52
CA ILE A 54 6.09 -0.52 -5.80
C ILE A 54 5.61 0.92 -5.99
N PRO A 55 4.54 1.16 -6.77
CA PRO A 55 3.99 2.49 -6.91
C PRO A 55 3.41 2.97 -5.59
N ILE A 56 3.64 4.25 -5.29
CA ILE A 56 3.03 4.96 -4.17
C ILE A 56 2.10 6.01 -4.76
N PHE A 57 0.81 5.92 -4.43
CA PHE A 57 -0.21 6.87 -4.83
C PHE A 57 -0.40 7.88 -3.71
N VAL A 58 0.06 9.11 -3.93
CA VAL A 58 -0.01 10.19 -2.94
C VAL A 58 -1.24 11.02 -3.16
N TYR A 59 -2.02 11.19 -2.11
CA TYR A 59 -3.14 12.09 -1.98
C TYR A 59 -2.89 13.06 -0.81
N HIS A 60 -3.71 14.08 -0.69
CA HIS A 60 -3.70 14.97 0.47
C HIS A 60 -5.11 15.00 1.07
N ASP A 61 -5.98 15.88 0.60
CA ASP A 61 -7.33 16.01 1.13
C ASP A 61 -8.37 15.34 0.24
N ILE A 62 -9.36 14.74 0.88
CA ILE A 62 -10.55 14.19 0.22
C ILE A 62 -11.75 15.04 0.62
N VAL A 63 -12.37 15.68 -0.35
CA VAL A 63 -13.54 16.53 -0.14
C VAL A 63 -14.83 15.83 -0.59
N GLU A 64 -15.98 16.27 -0.07
CA GLU A 64 -17.27 15.65 -0.38
C GLU A 64 -17.62 15.77 -1.87
N ASP A 65 -17.53 16.98 -2.40
CA ASP A 65 -17.88 17.26 -3.78
C ASP A 65 -16.97 18.35 -4.41
N LYS A 66 -17.17 18.59 -5.72
CA LYS A 66 -16.35 19.53 -6.48
C LYS A 66 -16.47 20.99 -6.04
N SER A 67 -17.55 21.38 -5.37
CA SER A 67 -17.71 22.76 -4.91
C SER A 67 -16.78 23.13 -3.77
N GLN A 68 -16.21 22.13 -3.10
CA GLN A 68 -15.26 22.27 -1.99
C GLN A 68 -13.80 22.27 -2.44
N ILE A 69 -13.54 22.04 -3.73
CA ILE A 69 -12.16 22.03 -4.25
C ILE A 69 -11.67 23.49 -4.36
N GLU A 70 -10.69 23.82 -3.54
CA GLU A 70 -9.94 25.08 -3.60
C GLU A 70 -8.63 24.93 -4.39
N TYR A 71 -7.99 23.75 -4.27
CA TYR A 71 -6.71 23.43 -4.90
C TYR A 71 -6.81 22.06 -5.57
N ASP A 72 -7.00 22.03 -6.88
CA ASP A 72 -7.22 20.82 -7.68
C ASP A 72 -6.03 19.83 -7.69
N TYR A 73 -4.83 20.30 -7.38
CA TYR A 73 -3.63 19.46 -7.26
C TYR A 73 -3.47 18.80 -5.88
N MET A 74 -4.23 19.23 -4.85
CA MET A 74 -4.18 18.68 -3.50
C MET A 74 -5.47 17.95 -3.11
N GLN A 75 -6.58 18.28 -3.76
CA GLN A 75 -7.90 17.83 -3.34
C GLN A 75 -8.54 16.93 -4.39
N THR A 76 -9.15 15.87 -3.92
CA THR A 76 -9.90 14.90 -4.75
C THR A 76 -11.27 14.67 -4.10
N THR A 77 -12.32 14.57 -4.88
CA THR A 77 -13.64 14.25 -4.30
C THR A 77 -13.72 12.79 -3.88
N ALA A 78 -14.53 12.50 -2.86
CA ALA A 78 -14.75 11.14 -2.35
C ALA A 78 -15.18 10.17 -3.47
N ASP A 79 -16.09 10.62 -4.35
CA ASP A 79 -16.54 9.82 -5.52
C ASP A 79 -15.41 9.53 -6.52
N GLN A 80 -14.53 10.52 -6.79
CA GLN A 80 -13.37 10.32 -7.68
C GLN A 80 -12.34 9.39 -7.03
N PHE A 81 -12.04 9.60 -5.76
CA PHE A 81 -11.12 8.74 -5.00
C PHE A 81 -11.63 7.30 -4.98
N GLU A 82 -12.90 7.07 -4.67
CA GLU A 82 -13.47 5.72 -4.68
C GLU A 82 -13.38 5.06 -6.06
N LYS A 83 -13.66 5.79 -7.15
CA LYS A 83 -13.50 5.28 -8.51
C LYS A 83 -12.06 4.89 -8.84
N GLN A 84 -11.09 5.67 -8.37
CA GLN A 84 -9.67 5.36 -8.53
C GLN A 84 -9.29 4.09 -7.77
N ILE A 85 -9.72 3.95 -6.52
CA ILE A 85 -9.50 2.73 -5.71
C ILE A 85 -10.14 1.51 -6.39
N ALA A 86 -11.41 1.61 -6.80
CA ALA A 86 -12.09 0.53 -7.52
C ALA A 86 -11.35 0.15 -8.82
N GLY A 87 -10.80 1.14 -9.52
CA GLY A 87 -9.98 0.94 -10.72
C GLY A 87 -8.69 0.17 -10.40
N LEU A 88 -7.96 0.54 -9.36
CA LEU A 88 -6.75 -0.16 -8.92
C LEU A 88 -7.05 -1.60 -8.53
N MET A 89 -8.11 -1.85 -7.76
CA MET A 89 -8.53 -3.21 -7.40
C MET A 89 -8.90 -4.05 -8.62
N LYS A 90 -9.61 -3.45 -9.58
CA LYS A 90 -9.99 -4.12 -10.85
C LYS A 90 -8.77 -4.46 -11.70
N LEU A 91 -7.72 -3.66 -11.67
CA LEU A 91 -6.45 -3.92 -12.35
C LEU A 91 -5.60 -4.98 -11.63
N GLY A 92 -5.99 -5.41 -10.43
CA GLY A 92 -5.31 -6.44 -9.65
C GLY A 92 -4.25 -5.90 -8.68
N TYR A 93 -4.17 -4.58 -8.48
CA TYR A 93 -3.29 -4.02 -7.47
C TYR A 93 -3.68 -4.48 -6.06
N LYS A 94 -2.68 -4.61 -5.20
CA LYS A 94 -2.80 -5.05 -3.82
C LYS A 94 -2.18 -4.00 -2.90
N PRO A 95 -2.98 -3.12 -2.30
CA PRO A 95 -2.47 -2.19 -1.31
C PRO A 95 -1.79 -2.91 -0.16
N ILE A 96 -0.63 -2.40 0.24
CA ILE A 96 0.20 -2.92 1.33
C ILE A 96 0.61 -1.79 2.26
N THR A 97 1.08 -2.15 3.46
CA THR A 97 1.60 -1.22 4.46
C THR A 97 3.11 -1.05 4.38
N TYR A 98 3.67 -0.04 5.05
CA TYR A 98 5.12 0.09 5.27
C TYR A 98 5.66 -1.06 6.13
N GLN A 99 4.86 -1.61 7.05
CA GLN A 99 5.24 -2.80 7.81
C GLN A 99 5.46 -4.01 6.89
N ASP A 100 4.62 -4.18 5.87
CA ASP A 100 4.81 -5.25 4.86
C ASP A 100 6.15 -5.13 4.13
N LEU A 101 6.60 -3.90 3.86
CA LEU A 101 7.91 -3.66 3.23
C LEU A 101 9.06 -3.98 4.18
N VAL A 102 8.95 -3.59 5.46
CA VAL A 102 9.94 -3.94 6.48
C VAL A 102 10.01 -5.45 6.66
N ASP A 103 8.86 -6.12 6.74
CA ASP A 103 8.79 -7.58 6.84
C ASP A 103 9.38 -8.27 5.61
N TYR A 104 9.19 -7.69 4.42
CA TYR A 104 9.85 -8.17 3.20
C TYR A 104 11.38 -8.03 3.29
N LYS A 105 11.88 -6.86 3.69
CA LYS A 105 13.31 -6.59 3.88
C LYS A 105 13.93 -7.56 4.89
N ASP A 106 13.22 -7.80 5.99
CA ASP A 106 13.65 -8.70 7.06
C ASP A 106 13.55 -10.20 6.70
N GLY A 107 13.07 -10.50 5.51
CA GLY A 107 12.92 -11.90 5.07
C GLY A 107 11.73 -12.64 5.67
N LYS A 108 10.78 -11.93 6.28
CA LYS A 108 9.61 -12.51 6.96
C LYS A 108 8.43 -12.73 6.02
N LYS A 109 8.31 -11.91 4.95
CA LYS A 109 7.13 -11.88 4.06
C LYS A 109 7.53 -11.67 2.60
N ALA A 110 6.96 -12.43 1.69
CA ALA A 110 7.00 -12.12 0.26
C ALA A 110 5.84 -11.17 -0.11
N ILE A 111 6.05 -10.29 -1.09
CA ILE A 111 5.02 -9.34 -1.55
C ILE A 111 4.73 -9.52 -3.04
N SER A 112 3.54 -9.13 -3.46
CA SER A 112 3.12 -9.20 -4.87
C SER A 112 3.84 -8.16 -5.71
N LYS A 113 4.14 -8.47 -6.97
CA LYS A 113 4.59 -7.47 -7.96
C LYS A 113 3.50 -6.44 -8.30
N TRP A 114 2.26 -6.74 -7.96
CA TRP A 114 1.12 -5.83 -8.06
C TRP A 114 0.85 -5.07 -6.76
N SER A 115 1.80 -5.09 -5.81
CA SER A 115 1.68 -4.28 -4.60
C SER A 115 1.73 -2.79 -4.92
N CYS A 116 0.97 -2.00 -4.17
CA CYS A 116 1.02 -0.55 -4.18
C CYS A 116 0.84 -0.02 -2.76
N ILE A 117 1.22 1.23 -2.52
CA ILE A 117 0.93 1.95 -1.28
C ILE A 117 0.04 3.13 -1.62
N ILE A 118 -0.94 3.41 -0.78
CA ILE A 118 -1.84 4.55 -0.89
C ILE A 118 -1.57 5.44 0.30
N THR A 119 -1.17 6.69 0.07
CA THR A 119 -0.80 7.63 1.14
C THR A 119 -1.59 8.92 1.08
N PHE A 120 -1.78 9.53 2.25
CA PHE A 120 -2.36 10.86 2.41
C PHE A 120 -1.40 11.69 3.25
N ASP A 121 -0.98 12.82 2.72
CA ASP A 121 -0.11 13.73 3.44
C ASP A 121 -0.94 14.76 4.24
N ASP A 122 -0.32 15.46 5.17
CA ASP A 122 -0.79 16.56 6.01
C ASP A 122 -1.75 16.19 7.15
N GLY A 123 -2.60 15.18 7.03
CA GLY A 123 -3.54 14.81 8.10
C GLY A 123 -4.89 15.52 8.03
N TYR A 124 -5.39 15.82 6.84
CA TYR A 124 -6.69 16.49 6.63
C TYR A 124 -7.88 15.65 7.12
N THR A 125 -8.92 16.33 7.60
CA THR A 125 -10.16 15.71 8.07
C THR A 125 -10.83 14.81 7.02
N GLY A 126 -10.68 15.11 5.75
CA GLY A 126 -11.22 14.30 4.65
C GLY A 126 -10.70 12.87 4.61
N VAL A 127 -9.50 12.63 5.15
CA VAL A 127 -8.95 11.27 5.29
C VAL A 127 -9.82 10.43 6.23
N TYR A 128 -10.17 10.97 7.39
CA TYR A 128 -11.05 10.30 8.35
C TYR A 128 -12.48 10.14 7.80
N LYS A 129 -13.05 11.23 7.27
CA LYS A 129 -14.45 11.24 6.85
C LYS A 129 -14.75 10.39 5.61
N TYR A 130 -13.82 10.33 4.66
CA TYR A 130 -14.09 9.72 3.35
C TYR A 130 -13.12 8.60 3.02
N ALA A 131 -11.81 8.81 3.13
CA ALA A 131 -10.83 7.79 2.75
C ALA A 131 -10.91 6.56 3.65
N TYR A 132 -11.10 6.75 4.96
CA TYR A 132 -11.26 5.66 5.93
C TYR A 132 -12.52 4.83 5.66
N GLU A 133 -13.66 5.46 5.30
CA GLU A 133 -14.88 4.74 4.91
C GLU A 133 -14.64 3.88 3.65
N ILE A 134 -13.90 4.41 2.69
CA ILE A 134 -13.54 3.68 1.47
C ILE A 134 -12.56 2.55 1.81
N ALA A 135 -11.59 2.76 2.70
CA ALA A 135 -10.71 1.70 3.20
C ALA A 135 -11.50 0.55 3.84
N LYS A 136 -12.49 0.87 4.69
CA LYS A 136 -13.42 -0.13 5.28
C LYS A 136 -14.22 -0.87 4.22
N LYS A 137 -14.78 -0.14 3.25
CA LYS A 137 -15.61 -0.72 2.18
C LYS A 137 -14.85 -1.74 1.33
N TYR A 138 -13.59 -1.46 0.99
CA TYR A 138 -12.76 -2.33 0.17
C TYR A 138 -11.88 -3.28 0.98
N ASN A 139 -11.84 -3.10 2.30
CA ASN A 139 -10.97 -3.82 3.24
C ASN A 139 -9.50 -3.78 2.80
N ILE A 140 -8.98 -2.57 2.56
CA ILE A 140 -7.62 -2.33 2.10
C ILE A 140 -6.85 -1.41 3.04
N PRO A 141 -5.55 -1.66 3.26
CA PRO A 141 -4.73 -0.75 4.05
C PRO A 141 -4.38 0.51 3.27
N MET A 142 -4.29 1.63 3.99
CA MET A 142 -3.78 2.91 3.51
C MET A 142 -2.88 3.52 4.58
N THR A 143 -2.22 4.62 4.28
CA THR A 143 -1.31 5.32 5.20
C THR A 143 -1.65 6.81 5.24
N SER A 144 -1.67 7.42 6.42
CA SER A 144 -1.72 8.87 6.56
C SER A 144 -0.48 9.38 7.27
N PHE A 145 0.15 10.40 6.71
CA PHE A 145 1.25 11.15 7.29
C PHE A 145 0.72 12.46 7.85
N LEU A 146 0.64 12.58 9.16
CA LEU A 146 0.11 13.78 9.81
C LEU A 146 1.21 14.78 10.17
N ILE A 147 0.85 16.06 10.13
CA ILE A 147 1.63 17.15 10.71
C ILE A 147 1.22 17.29 12.17
N ASP A 148 2.17 17.09 13.09
CA ASP A 148 1.88 17.00 14.52
C ASP A 148 1.15 18.25 15.06
N ASP A 149 1.66 19.45 14.74
CA ASP A 149 1.09 20.72 15.19
C ASP A 149 -0.27 21.05 14.56
N CYS A 150 -0.70 20.32 13.52
CA CYS A 150 -1.99 20.55 12.86
C CYS A 150 -3.12 19.68 13.44
N VAL A 151 -2.80 18.66 14.24
CA VAL A 151 -3.82 17.72 14.74
C VAL A 151 -4.85 18.44 15.61
N GLY A 152 -6.13 18.31 15.25
CA GLY A 152 -7.25 18.96 15.95
C GLY A 152 -7.50 20.42 15.59
N ILE A 153 -6.69 21.02 14.70
CA ILE A 153 -7.01 22.34 14.12
C ILE A 153 -8.17 22.16 13.11
N PRO A 154 -9.07 23.14 12.93
CA PRO A 154 -10.12 23.06 11.93
C PRO A 154 -9.57 22.70 10.54
N GLY A 155 -10.10 21.65 9.92
CA GLY A 155 -9.64 21.11 8.64
C GLY A 155 -8.75 19.86 8.77
N TYR A 156 -8.22 19.58 9.97
CA TYR A 156 -7.40 18.40 10.26
C TYR A 156 -8.12 17.46 11.22
N TYR A 157 -7.84 16.15 11.14
CA TYR A 157 -8.44 15.20 12.06
C TYR A 157 -7.81 15.31 13.46
N THR A 158 -8.55 14.87 14.46
CA THR A 158 -8.16 14.87 15.86
C THR A 158 -7.34 13.63 16.23
N TRP A 159 -6.68 13.64 17.40
CA TRP A 159 -5.99 12.46 17.92
C TRP A 159 -6.95 11.27 18.19
N ASP A 160 -8.21 11.54 18.54
CA ASP A 160 -9.21 10.48 18.74
C ASP A 160 -9.54 9.80 17.40
N GLU A 161 -9.72 10.58 16.33
CA GLU A 161 -9.95 10.10 14.98
C GLU A 161 -8.70 9.36 14.43
N ALA A 162 -7.50 9.87 14.71
CA ALA A 162 -6.25 9.20 14.36
C ALA A 162 -6.14 7.82 15.04
N ARG A 163 -6.46 7.72 16.34
CA ARG A 163 -6.48 6.44 17.05
C ARG A 163 -7.49 5.48 16.47
N GLU A 164 -8.72 5.93 16.22
CA GLU A 164 -9.76 5.08 15.63
C GLU A 164 -9.29 4.47 14.30
N MET A 165 -8.72 5.30 13.42
CA MET A 165 -8.15 4.85 12.15
C MET A 165 -7.02 3.84 12.33
N HIS A 166 -6.07 4.15 13.24
CA HIS A 166 -4.91 3.31 13.54
C HIS A 166 -5.32 1.97 14.16
N ASP A 167 -6.18 1.98 15.18
CA ASP A 167 -6.64 0.78 15.88
C ASP A 167 -7.46 -0.15 15.00
N SER A 168 -8.09 0.38 13.94
CA SER A 168 -8.79 -0.43 12.95
C SER A 168 -7.85 -1.34 12.13
N GLY A 169 -6.55 -1.01 12.10
CA GLY A 169 -5.54 -1.65 11.24
C GLY A 169 -5.66 -1.31 9.75
N LEU A 170 -6.60 -0.41 9.37
CA LEU A 170 -6.80 -0.03 7.97
C LEU A 170 -6.02 1.22 7.57
N ILE A 171 -5.81 2.17 8.50
CA ILE A 171 -5.02 3.36 8.23
C ILE A 171 -3.81 3.38 9.18
N SER A 172 -2.63 3.15 8.64
CA SER A 172 -1.38 3.39 9.39
C SER A 172 -1.13 4.88 9.50
N ILE A 173 -0.82 5.37 10.69
CA ILE A 173 -0.56 6.80 10.94
C ILE A 173 0.93 6.98 11.21
N TYR A 174 1.56 7.88 10.45
CA TYR A 174 2.99 8.19 10.55
C TYR A 174 3.25 9.70 10.47
N SER A 175 4.54 10.08 10.53
CA SER A 175 4.94 11.48 10.66
C SER A 175 5.16 12.17 9.29
N HIS A 176 4.57 13.37 9.16
CA HIS A 176 4.90 14.37 8.15
C HIS A 176 5.68 15.56 8.75
N GLY A 177 6.33 15.32 9.87
CA GLY A 177 7.05 16.32 10.62
C GLY A 177 6.23 16.99 11.71
N LEU A 178 6.95 17.77 12.54
CA LEU A 178 6.34 18.47 13.66
C LEU A 178 5.51 19.67 13.19
N THR A 179 6.07 20.50 12.29
CA THR A 179 5.54 21.81 11.91
C THR A 179 5.36 22.02 10.40
N HIS A 180 5.50 20.98 9.58
CA HIS A 180 5.57 21.09 8.12
C HIS A 180 6.70 22.00 7.61
N ALA A 181 7.85 21.98 8.30
CA ALA A 181 9.00 22.80 7.94
C ALA A 181 9.65 22.36 6.61
N ARG A 182 10.34 23.28 5.94
CA ARG A 182 11.25 22.98 4.83
C ARG A 182 12.55 22.43 5.41
N TYR A 183 12.65 21.11 5.54
CA TYR A 183 13.78 20.51 6.25
C TYR A 183 15.12 20.69 5.53
N ASN A 184 15.13 20.90 4.21
CA ASN A 184 16.34 21.28 3.47
C ASN A 184 16.89 22.70 3.82
N GLU A 185 16.19 23.44 4.70
CA GLU A 185 16.60 24.77 5.19
C GLU A 185 17.02 24.75 6.66
N VAL A 186 17.00 23.57 7.34
CA VAL A 186 17.44 23.41 8.73
C VAL A 186 18.68 22.49 8.79
N SER A 187 19.33 22.43 9.96
CA SER A 187 20.43 21.46 10.14
C SER A 187 19.90 20.03 10.22
N LYS A 188 20.73 19.06 9.85
CA LYS A 188 20.37 17.64 9.98
C LYS A 188 20.10 17.23 11.43
N GLU A 189 20.81 17.84 12.38
CA GLU A 189 20.62 17.63 13.82
C GLU A 189 19.23 18.10 14.26
N GLU A 190 18.80 19.25 13.74
CA GLU A 190 17.47 19.81 14.02
C GLU A 190 16.37 18.97 13.35
N LEU A 191 16.56 18.56 12.10
CA LEU A 191 15.65 17.63 11.42
C LEU A 191 15.45 16.36 12.24
N VAL A 192 16.54 15.69 12.64
CA VAL A 192 16.44 14.44 13.43
C VAL A 192 15.73 14.70 14.75
N ALA A 193 16.07 15.78 15.46
CA ALA A 193 15.45 16.11 16.74
C ALA A 193 13.94 16.39 16.60
N GLN A 194 13.51 17.13 15.58
CA GLN A 194 12.10 17.41 15.32
C GLN A 194 11.34 16.15 14.91
N THR A 195 11.93 15.31 14.06
CA THR A 195 11.30 14.07 13.58
C THR A 195 11.18 13.03 14.72
N GLU A 196 12.19 12.90 15.57
CA GLU A 196 12.11 12.06 16.77
C GLU A 196 11.03 12.56 17.74
N LYS A 197 10.93 13.87 17.94
CA LYS A 197 9.88 14.45 18.78
C LYS A 197 8.48 14.15 18.24
N ALA A 198 8.25 14.35 16.94
CA ALA A 198 6.97 14.02 16.29
C ALA A 198 6.65 12.53 16.41
N TYR A 199 7.66 11.65 16.26
CA TYR A 199 7.49 10.22 16.44
C TYR A 199 7.09 9.83 17.88
N GLU A 200 7.74 10.41 18.91
CA GLU A 200 7.36 10.15 20.31
C GLU A 200 5.95 10.69 20.64
N ASN A 201 5.55 11.81 20.06
CA ASN A 201 4.18 12.32 20.16
C ASN A 201 3.17 11.32 19.52
N LEU A 202 3.48 10.80 18.32
CA LEU A 202 2.67 9.78 17.67
C LEU A 202 2.51 8.54 18.53
N LYS A 203 3.60 7.96 19.03
CA LYS A 203 3.57 6.79 19.93
C LYS A 203 2.67 7.02 21.14
N THR A 204 2.80 8.18 21.74
CA THR A 204 2.04 8.55 22.96
C THR A 204 0.55 8.69 22.63
N ASN A 205 0.22 9.46 21.60
CA ASN A 205 -1.16 9.76 21.24
C ASN A 205 -1.89 8.59 20.60
N LEU A 206 -1.21 7.73 19.86
CA LEU A 206 -1.77 6.49 19.31
C LEU A 206 -1.75 5.33 20.30
N ASN A 207 -1.10 5.51 21.45
CA ASN A 207 -0.89 4.44 22.46
C ASN A 207 -0.20 3.19 21.89
N ASP A 208 0.69 3.37 20.90
CA ASP A 208 1.44 2.29 20.25
C ASP A 208 2.94 2.42 20.48
N GLN A 209 3.45 1.64 21.46
CA GLN A 209 4.88 1.65 21.80
C GLN A 209 5.76 0.92 20.75
N ASN A 210 5.16 0.18 19.84
CA ASN A 210 5.85 -0.55 18.78
C ASN A 210 5.66 0.12 17.40
N LEU A 211 5.16 1.35 17.37
CA LEU A 211 4.93 2.10 16.14
C LEU A 211 6.20 2.09 15.28
N LEU A 212 6.05 1.75 14.01
CA LEU A 212 7.16 1.79 13.06
C LEU A 212 7.60 3.25 12.83
N LYS A 213 8.92 3.49 12.79
CA LYS A 213 9.47 4.80 12.45
C LYS A 213 9.37 5.01 10.93
N VAL A 214 8.29 5.65 10.47
CA VAL A 214 8.12 6.04 9.06
C VAL A 214 7.95 7.56 8.97
N PHE A 215 8.62 8.16 7.98
CA PHE A 215 8.62 9.60 7.77
C PHE A 215 8.48 9.93 6.28
N THR A 216 7.72 10.98 5.96
CA THR A 216 7.72 11.61 4.64
C THR A 216 8.08 13.08 4.75
N TYR A 217 8.89 13.57 3.80
CA TYR A 217 9.38 14.95 3.84
C TYR A 217 8.32 15.92 3.36
N PRO A 218 8.01 16.98 4.13
CA PRO A 218 7.22 18.10 3.65
C PRO A 218 7.75 18.64 2.32
N TYR A 219 6.84 18.89 1.37
CA TYR A 219 7.17 19.35 0.02
C TYR A 219 8.01 18.37 -0.82
N GLY A 220 8.36 17.20 -0.31
CA GLY A 220 9.34 16.29 -0.93
C GLY A 220 10.76 16.84 -0.96
N LEU A 221 11.08 17.81 -0.09
CA LEU A 221 12.38 18.51 -0.08
C LEU A 221 13.30 17.92 0.98
N TYR A 222 14.43 17.40 0.54
CA TYR A 222 15.49 16.85 1.40
C TYR A 222 16.85 16.95 0.70
N THR A 223 17.90 16.93 1.49
CA THR A 223 19.27 16.73 1.03
C THR A 223 19.71 15.28 1.28
N GLU A 224 20.78 14.85 0.61
CA GLU A 224 21.34 13.52 0.85
C GLU A 224 21.85 13.35 2.30
N GLU A 225 22.39 14.41 2.90
CA GLU A 225 22.86 14.37 4.30
C GLU A 225 21.69 14.14 5.27
N GLU A 226 20.55 14.79 5.05
CA GLU A 226 19.34 14.64 5.84
C GLU A 226 18.75 13.24 5.69
N ARG A 227 18.73 12.72 4.47
CA ARG A 227 18.28 11.37 4.17
C ARG A 227 19.09 10.32 4.95
N VAL A 228 20.42 10.44 4.91
CA VAL A 228 21.32 9.55 5.65
C VAL A 228 21.13 9.72 7.15
N ALA A 229 20.99 10.94 7.67
CA ALA A 229 20.80 11.19 9.10
C ALA A 229 19.52 10.55 9.65
N LEU A 230 18.40 10.62 8.92
CA LEU A 230 17.15 9.94 9.31
C LEU A 230 17.24 8.42 9.16
N ALA A 231 17.95 7.90 8.15
CA ALA A 231 18.20 6.47 8.02
C ALA A 231 19.03 5.94 9.21
N ASP A 232 20.08 6.66 9.61
CA ASP A 232 20.92 6.34 10.77
C ASP A 232 20.11 6.39 12.09
N ALA A 233 19.10 7.26 12.17
CA ALA A 233 18.14 7.33 13.28
C ALA A 233 17.06 6.23 13.23
N GLY A 234 17.09 5.36 12.21
CA GLY A 234 16.21 4.20 12.05
C GLY A 234 14.86 4.49 11.40
N PHE A 235 14.72 5.64 10.69
CA PHE A 235 13.50 5.95 9.97
C PHE A 235 13.46 5.28 8.60
N VAL A 236 12.35 4.62 8.31
CA VAL A 236 11.92 4.30 6.95
C VAL A 236 11.42 5.60 6.31
N GLN A 237 11.95 5.95 5.15
CA GLN A 237 11.65 7.22 4.51
C GLN A 237 10.83 7.01 3.24
N ASN A 238 9.72 7.73 3.16
CA ASN A 238 8.97 7.90 1.92
C ASN A 238 9.52 9.14 1.20
N LEU A 239 10.22 8.93 0.10
CA LEU A 239 10.91 9.98 -0.66
C LEU A 239 10.08 10.45 -1.87
N THR A 240 8.76 10.39 -1.80
CA THR A 240 7.88 10.85 -2.87
C THR A 240 7.87 12.38 -2.95
N ASP A 241 8.01 12.92 -4.16
CA ASP A 241 8.00 14.35 -4.46
C ASP A 241 6.77 14.77 -5.27
N ASN A 242 5.57 14.38 -4.90
CA ASN A 242 4.32 14.71 -5.61
C ASN A 242 4.30 14.35 -7.11
N ARG A 243 5.29 13.63 -7.63
CA ARG A 243 5.28 13.08 -8.99
C ARG A 243 5.03 11.60 -8.89
N ILE A 244 4.26 11.06 -9.82
CA ILE A 244 4.10 9.61 -9.99
C ILE A 244 5.50 9.03 -10.19
N ASN A 245 6.15 8.64 -9.11
CA ASN A 245 7.48 8.11 -9.15
C ASN A 245 7.53 6.71 -8.57
N LEU A 246 7.85 5.87 -9.50
CA LEU A 246 8.29 4.51 -9.33
C LEU A 246 9.42 4.42 -8.30
N SER A 247 9.28 3.51 -7.39
CA SER A 247 10.24 2.64 -6.70
C SER A 247 11.64 3.09 -6.26
N ASP A 248 12.22 4.13 -6.80
CA ASP A 248 13.59 4.54 -6.45
C ASP A 248 13.66 5.31 -5.14
N ARG A 249 12.53 5.45 -4.44
CA ARG A 249 12.33 6.43 -3.37
C ARG A 249 11.81 5.84 -2.07
N LEU A 250 11.78 4.53 -1.95
CA LEU A 250 11.61 3.82 -0.68
C LEU A 250 12.97 3.42 -0.17
N GLU A 251 13.45 4.08 0.85
CA GLU A 251 14.58 3.62 1.62
C GLU A 251 14.11 2.83 2.83
N LEU A 252 14.43 1.57 2.78
CA LEU A 252 14.17 0.59 3.83
C LEU A 252 15.46 0.29 4.60
#